data_5ccc3bbf905941043993fb6fbfe8c5c1
#
_entry.id   5ccc3bbf905941043993fb6fbfe8c5c1
#
_cell.length_a   1.000
_cell.length_b   1.000
_cell.length_c   1.000
_cell.angle_alpha   90.00
_cell.angle_beta   90.00
_cell.angle_gamma   90.00
#
_symmetry.space_group_name_H-M   'P 1'
#
loop_
_entity.id
_entity.type
_entity.pdbx_description
1 polymer ?
#
loop_
_entity_poly.entity_id
_entity_poly.type
_entity_poly.pdbx_seq_one_letter_code
_entity_poly.pdbx_strand_id
1 'polypeptide(L)'
;MKLDMKNYYSIFLCVTFIFTTVKAQEDILLKDYDPVSIYNTPSTKVSKAKYPAVDFHSHPYPKSEQQIAEWVKTMDRTGVAKSIILTYQTGKSFDSIVNLYSKYGDRFELWCGFDFTGYEEKGWSKRAVKELERCFVKGARGVGELGDKGVG
;
A
#
# COMPACT_ATOMS: atom_id res chain seq x y z
N MET A 1 19.61 25.17 -60.65
CA MET A 1 19.40 25.64 -59.32
C MET A 1 20.64 25.26 -58.52
N LYS A 2 21.54 26.17 -58.21
CA LYS A 2 22.74 25.90 -57.43
C LYS A 2 22.31 25.98 -55.94
N LEU A 3 22.30 24.85 -55.26
CA LEU A 3 22.11 24.85 -53.83
C LEU A 3 23.37 25.48 -53.18
N ASP A 4 23.14 26.48 -52.34
CA ASP A 4 24.21 27.20 -51.66
C ASP A 4 24.84 26.28 -50.61
N MET A 5 26.17 26.17 -50.59
CA MET A 5 26.91 25.30 -49.68
C MET A 5 26.57 25.54 -48.18
N LYS A 6 26.18 26.74 -47.82
CA LYS A 6 25.74 27.07 -46.45
C LYS A 6 24.54 26.26 -46.02
N ASN A 7 23.66 25.88 -46.93
CA ASN A 7 22.49 25.05 -46.60
C ASN A 7 22.87 23.58 -46.30
N TYR A 8 23.95 23.07 -46.90
CA TYR A 8 24.43 21.71 -46.62
C TYR A 8 24.98 21.56 -45.20
N TYR A 9 25.71 22.57 -44.71
CA TYR A 9 26.23 22.55 -43.34
C TYR A 9 25.11 22.62 -42.29
N SER A 10 24.07 23.42 -42.56
CA SER A 10 22.91 23.50 -41.66
C SER A 10 22.12 22.20 -41.63
N ILE A 11 21.92 21.54 -42.77
CA ILE A 11 21.23 20.24 -42.84
C ILE A 11 22.09 19.15 -42.20
N PHE A 12 23.41 19.14 -42.42
CA PHE A 12 24.31 18.18 -41.80
C PHE A 12 24.36 18.34 -40.28
N LEU A 13 24.38 19.57 -39.77
CA LEU A 13 24.35 19.87 -38.35
C LEU A 13 23.03 19.42 -37.70
N CYS A 14 21.90 19.62 -38.37
CA CYS A 14 20.60 19.13 -37.88
C CYS A 14 20.50 17.61 -37.87
N VAL A 15 21.06 16.92 -38.87
CA VAL A 15 21.05 15.47 -38.99
C VAL A 15 21.98 14.84 -37.95
N THR A 16 23.14 15.45 -37.66
CA THR A 16 24.02 14.95 -36.56
C THR A 16 23.42 15.13 -35.17
N PHE A 17 22.56 16.14 -34.94
CA PHE A 17 21.87 16.32 -33.69
C PHE A 17 20.74 15.30 -33.46
N ILE A 18 20.17 14.74 -34.54
CA ILE A 18 19.11 13.71 -34.42
C ILE A 18 19.69 12.33 -34.05
N PHE A 19 20.99 12.10 -34.25
CA PHE A 19 21.66 10.84 -33.93
C PHE A 19 22.33 10.81 -32.55
N THR A 20 22.28 11.89 -31.78
CA THR A 20 22.52 11.74 -30.35
C THR A 20 21.31 11.03 -29.76
N THR A 21 21.27 9.71 -29.92
CA THR A 21 20.35 8.87 -29.19
C THR A 21 20.57 9.18 -27.72
N VAL A 22 19.63 9.92 -27.13
CA VAL A 22 19.43 9.88 -25.71
C VAL A 22 19.30 8.38 -25.40
N LYS A 23 20.29 7.79 -24.76
CA LYS A 23 20.13 6.47 -24.17
C LYS A 23 19.05 6.63 -23.11
N ALA A 24 17.81 6.48 -23.56
CA ALA A 24 16.69 6.39 -22.66
C ALA A 24 16.87 5.06 -21.96
N GLN A 25 17.21 5.19 -20.70
CA GLN A 25 17.03 4.17 -19.67
C GLN A 25 17.58 2.79 -20.06
N GLU A 26 18.75 2.45 -19.55
CA GLU A 26 19.15 1.04 -19.45
C GLU A 26 18.02 0.30 -18.73
N ASP A 27 17.69 -0.91 -19.18
CA ASP A 27 16.70 -1.79 -18.54
C ASP A 27 17.25 -2.23 -17.18
N ILE A 28 17.17 -1.33 -16.20
CA ILE A 28 17.55 -1.63 -14.82
C ILE A 28 16.45 -2.51 -14.23
N LEU A 29 16.81 -3.72 -13.84
CA LEU A 29 15.86 -4.57 -13.13
C LEU A 29 15.47 -3.92 -11.80
N LEU A 30 14.21 -4.03 -11.41
CA LEU A 30 13.71 -3.43 -10.19
C LEU A 30 14.53 -3.80 -8.93
N LYS A 31 15.07 -5.02 -8.89
CA LYS A 31 15.96 -5.48 -7.80
C LYS A 31 17.31 -4.75 -7.74
N ASP A 32 17.74 -4.16 -8.85
CA ASP A 32 19.01 -3.46 -9.00
C ASP A 32 18.81 -1.93 -9.05
N TYR A 33 17.53 -1.48 -8.90
CA TYR A 33 17.17 -0.07 -8.90
C TYR A 33 17.44 0.52 -7.51
N ASP A 34 18.57 1.15 -7.35
CA ASP A 34 19.02 1.84 -6.14
C ASP A 34 19.35 3.31 -6.44
N PRO A 35 18.32 4.17 -6.59
CA PRO A 35 18.53 5.56 -6.98
C PRO A 35 19.18 6.35 -5.85
N VAL A 36 20.26 7.04 -6.17
CA VAL A 36 20.89 7.97 -5.24
C VAL A 36 20.07 9.25 -5.17
N SER A 37 19.65 9.64 -3.96
CA SER A 37 18.92 10.89 -3.76
C SER A 37 19.79 12.09 -4.18
N ILE A 38 19.21 12.99 -4.97
CA ILE A 38 19.81 14.30 -5.29
C ILE A 38 19.75 15.27 -4.12
N TYR A 39 18.95 14.96 -3.10
CA TYR A 39 18.81 15.77 -1.89
C TYR A 39 19.79 15.29 -0.82
N ASN A 40 20.62 16.20 -0.33
CA ASN A 40 21.47 15.96 0.83
C ASN A 40 20.78 16.50 2.09
N THR A 41 19.76 15.77 2.55
CA THR A 41 19.00 16.13 3.74
C THR A 41 19.60 15.44 4.97
N PRO A 42 19.77 16.15 6.11
CA PRO A 42 20.19 15.52 7.35
C PRO A 42 19.22 14.39 7.72
N SER A 43 19.76 13.22 8.03
CA SER A 43 18.96 12.09 8.50
C SER A 43 19.05 11.97 10.01
N THR A 44 17.92 11.80 10.67
CA THR A 44 17.87 11.51 12.11
C THR A 44 17.46 10.06 12.29
N LYS A 45 18.28 9.31 13.04
CA LYS A 45 17.92 7.94 13.41
C LYS A 45 16.94 7.98 14.59
N VAL A 46 15.66 7.71 14.29
CA VAL A 46 14.62 7.56 15.31
C VAL A 46 14.34 6.08 15.50
N SER A 47 14.81 5.50 16.62
CA SER A 47 14.61 4.08 16.92
C SER A 47 13.30 3.77 17.63
N LYS A 48 12.71 4.78 18.29
CA LYS A 48 11.47 4.64 19.04
C LYS A 48 10.69 5.95 19.01
N ALA A 49 9.37 5.87 18.89
CA ALA A 49 8.48 7.01 18.99
C ALA A 49 8.56 7.65 20.39
N LYS A 50 8.61 8.97 20.46
CA LYS A 50 8.64 9.75 21.73
C LYS A 50 7.33 9.60 22.50
N TYR A 51 6.22 9.53 21.80
CA TYR A 51 4.88 9.32 22.34
C TYR A 51 4.30 8.02 21.77
N PRO A 52 3.33 7.37 22.46
CA PRO A 52 2.66 6.20 21.90
C PRO A 52 2.09 6.49 20.52
N ALA A 53 2.61 5.79 19.51
CA ALA A 53 2.18 5.96 18.13
C ALA A 53 1.05 4.98 17.80
N VAL A 54 0.17 5.36 16.90
CA VAL A 54 -0.82 4.47 16.30
C VAL A 54 -0.47 4.31 14.83
N ASP A 55 -0.26 3.06 14.41
CA ASP A 55 -0.17 2.71 13.01
C ASP A 55 -1.60 2.61 12.46
N PHE A 56 -1.94 3.54 11.57
CA PHE A 56 -3.32 3.70 11.10
C PHE A 56 -3.62 2.92 9.82
N HIS A 57 -2.63 2.26 9.22
CA HIS A 57 -2.79 1.54 7.97
C HIS A 57 -1.87 0.33 7.91
N SER A 58 -2.35 -0.78 8.36
CA SER A 58 -1.65 -2.07 8.26
C SER A 58 -2.59 -3.16 7.73
N HIS A 59 -2.02 -4.30 7.39
CA HIS A 59 -2.77 -5.43 6.84
C HIS A 59 -2.49 -6.72 7.63
N PRO A 60 -3.32 -7.77 7.50
CA PRO A 60 -3.16 -9.01 8.25
C PRO A 60 -2.05 -9.90 7.67
N TYR A 61 -0.79 -9.40 7.70
CA TYR A 61 0.38 -10.13 7.22
C TYR A 61 0.69 -11.40 8.00
N PRO A 62 0.64 -11.42 9.35
CA PRO A 62 0.85 -12.61 10.14
C PRO A 62 -0.16 -13.72 9.82
N LYS A 63 0.36 -14.95 9.74
CA LYS A 63 -0.45 -16.14 9.50
C LYS A 63 -0.45 -17.10 10.70
N SER A 64 0.19 -16.72 11.81
CA SER A 64 0.26 -17.50 13.03
C SER A 64 0.34 -16.61 14.26
N GLU A 65 -0.06 -17.14 15.41
CA GLU A 65 0.07 -16.45 16.69
C GLU A 65 1.52 -16.07 17.02
N GLN A 66 2.48 -16.90 16.63
CA GLN A 66 3.91 -16.58 16.81
C GLN A 66 4.32 -15.33 16.04
N GLN A 67 3.89 -15.20 14.78
CA GLN A 67 4.19 -14.00 13.96
C GLN A 67 3.52 -12.75 14.56
N ILE A 68 2.32 -12.86 15.11
CA ILE A 68 1.66 -11.75 15.81
C ILE A 68 2.45 -11.37 17.07
N ALA A 69 2.91 -12.35 17.84
CA ALA A 69 3.74 -12.09 19.02
C ALA A 69 5.05 -11.35 18.66
N GLU A 70 5.71 -11.73 17.58
CA GLU A 70 6.90 -11.01 17.09
C GLU A 70 6.58 -9.58 16.61
N TRP A 71 5.42 -9.39 16.00
CA TRP A 71 4.97 -8.04 15.63
C TRP A 71 4.73 -7.18 16.88
N VAL A 72 4.05 -7.71 17.91
CA VAL A 72 3.85 -7.01 19.17
C VAL A 72 5.19 -6.62 19.82
N LYS A 73 6.17 -7.50 19.85
CA LYS A 73 7.53 -7.17 20.34
C LYS A 73 8.16 -6.02 19.54
N THR A 74 7.94 -6.00 18.24
CA THR A 74 8.43 -4.91 17.38
C THR A 74 7.72 -3.60 17.71
N MET A 75 6.39 -3.62 17.89
CA MET A 75 5.61 -2.46 18.32
C MET A 75 6.15 -1.90 19.65
N ASP A 76 6.41 -2.77 20.63
CA ASP A 76 6.96 -2.38 21.94
C ASP A 76 8.32 -1.70 21.82
N ARG A 77 9.18 -2.26 20.98
CA ARG A 77 10.51 -1.73 20.72
C ARG A 77 10.46 -0.36 20.04
N THR A 78 9.52 -0.15 19.12
CA THR A 78 9.43 1.07 18.31
C THR A 78 8.49 2.13 18.90
N GLY A 79 7.72 1.80 19.94
CA GLY A 79 6.78 2.71 20.59
C GLY A 79 5.44 2.81 19.88
N VAL A 80 5.08 1.81 19.07
CA VAL A 80 3.74 1.71 18.47
C VAL A 80 2.81 1.05 19.49
N ALA A 81 1.81 1.80 19.94
CA ALA A 81 0.86 1.32 20.94
C ALA A 81 -0.23 0.45 20.32
N LYS A 82 -0.70 0.79 19.13
CA LYS A 82 -1.79 0.11 18.43
C LYS A 82 -1.57 0.14 16.93
N SER A 83 -1.99 -0.92 16.23
CA SER A 83 -2.13 -0.95 14.77
C SER A 83 -3.57 -1.20 14.36
N ILE A 84 -4.05 -0.45 13.38
CA ILE A 84 -5.33 -0.66 12.73
C ILE A 84 -5.11 -1.57 11.52
N ILE A 85 -5.81 -2.70 11.50
CA ILE A 85 -5.64 -3.75 10.51
C ILE A 85 -6.80 -3.71 9.51
N LEU A 86 -6.51 -3.27 8.31
CA LEU A 86 -7.44 -3.24 7.20
C LEU A 86 -7.46 -4.62 6.54
N THR A 87 -8.49 -5.42 6.82
CA THR A 87 -8.46 -6.84 6.48
C THR A 87 -8.92 -7.16 5.07
N TYR A 88 -9.68 -6.30 4.42
CA TYR A 88 -10.41 -6.58 3.16
C TYR A 88 -11.40 -7.74 3.25
N GLN A 89 -11.53 -8.39 4.41
CA GLN A 89 -12.25 -9.64 4.54
C GLN A 89 -13.62 -9.45 5.16
N THR A 90 -14.56 -10.30 4.75
CA THR A 90 -15.89 -10.48 5.31
C THR A 90 -16.11 -11.97 5.61
N GLY A 91 -17.27 -12.32 6.11
CA GLY A 91 -17.68 -13.71 6.33
C GLY A 91 -16.69 -14.50 7.21
N LYS A 92 -16.52 -15.76 6.88
CA LYS A 92 -15.64 -16.69 7.62
C LYS A 92 -14.18 -16.28 7.60
N SER A 93 -13.72 -15.61 6.52
CA SER A 93 -12.34 -15.13 6.41
C SER A 93 -12.06 -14.06 7.46
N PHE A 94 -12.98 -13.11 7.65
CA PHE A 94 -12.88 -12.12 8.73
C PHE A 94 -12.91 -12.78 10.10
N ASP A 95 -13.82 -13.74 10.34
CA ASP A 95 -13.93 -14.46 11.61
C ASP A 95 -12.60 -15.17 11.98
N SER A 96 -11.93 -15.76 10.97
CA SER A 96 -10.63 -16.40 11.17
C SER A 96 -9.55 -15.40 11.61
N ILE A 97 -9.54 -14.20 11.03
CA ILE A 97 -8.61 -13.13 11.41
C ILE A 97 -8.92 -12.67 12.84
N VAL A 98 -10.19 -12.44 13.18
CA VAL A 98 -10.58 -12.07 14.55
C VAL A 98 -10.07 -13.09 15.57
N ASN A 99 -10.26 -14.37 15.30
CA ASN A 99 -9.78 -15.44 16.18
C ASN A 99 -8.24 -15.42 16.31
N LEU A 100 -7.53 -15.23 15.21
CA LEU A 100 -6.07 -15.21 15.18
C LEU A 100 -5.48 -14.04 16.00
N TYR A 101 -6.12 -12.87 15.96
CA TYR A 101 -5.67 -11.67 16.67
C TYR A 101 -6.24 -11.52 18.08
N SER A 102 -7.18 -12.38 18.48
CA SER A 102 -7.97 -12.24 19.72
C SER A 102 -7.12 -12.07 20.99
N LYS A 103 -5.97 -12.74 21.07
CA LYS A 103 -5.04 -12.67 22.21
C LYS A 103 -4.44 -11.27 22.43
N TYR A 104 -4.42 -10.44 21.39
CA TYR A 104 -3.81 -9.11 21.40
C TYR A 104 -4.81 -8.02 20.99
N GLY A 105 -6.07 -8.15 21.38
CA GLY A 105 -7.15 -7.25 20.99
C GLY A 105 -6.99 -5.80 21.49
N ASP A 106 -6.16 -5.55 22.48
CA ASP A 106 -5.78 -4.22 22.94
C ASP A 106 -4.72 -3.56 22.04
N ARG A 107 -3.97 -4.38 21.27
CA ARG A 107 -2.88 -3.92 20.40
C ARG A 107 -3.32 -3.78 18.95
N PHE A 108 -4.34 -4.49 18.52
CA PHE A 108 -4.85 -4.49 17.15
C PHE A 108 -6.32 -4.15 17.11
N GLU A 109 -6.67 -3.23 16.24
CA GLU A 109 -8.04 -2.92 15.88
C GLU A 109 -8.33 -3.44 14.49
N LEU A 110 -9.32 -4.33 14.36
CA LEU A 110 -9.62 -4.98 13.10
C LEU A 110 -10.75 -4.25 12.37
N TRP A 111 -10.51 -3.91 11.12
CA TRP A 111 -11.50 -3.35 10.22
C TRP A 111 -11.88 -4.39 9.17
N CYS A 112 -13.18 -4.64 8.99
CA CYS A 112 -13.66 -5.61 8.00
C CYS A 112 -13.62 -5.02 6.59
N GLY A 113 -13.70 -5.88 5.59
CA GLY A 113 -13.88 -5.52 4.21
C GLY A 113 -15.33 -5.18 3.86
N PHE A 114 -15.57 -5.02 2.58
CA PHE A 114 -16.88 -4.80 2.00
C PHE A 114 -17.12 -5.85 0.91
N ASP A 115 -18.27 -6.50 0.94
CA ASP A 115 -18.61 -7.49 -0.07
C ASP A 115 -19.33 -6.83 -1.24
N PHE A 116 -18.61 -6.68 -2.34
CA PHE A 116 -19.13 -6.11 -3.59
C PHE A 116 -19.82 -7.13 -4.49
N THR A 117 -19.86 -8.41 -4.11
CA THR A 117 -20.47 -9.47 -4.93
C THR A 117 -21.94 -9.17 -5.21
N GLY A 118 -22.29 -9.02 -6.48
CA GLY A 118 -23.64 -8.72 -6.92
C GLY A 118 -24.10 -7.31 -6.57
N TYR A 119 -23.22 -6.31 -6.58
CA TYR A 119 -23.52 -4.93 -6.21
C TYR A 119 -24.61 -4.28 -7.10
N GLU A 120 -24.77 -4.75 -8.35
CA GLU A 120 -25.82 -4.30 -9.27
C GLU A 120 -27.17 -4.98 -9.01
N GLU A 121 -27.20 -6.03 -8.20
CA GLU A 121 -28.43 -6.78 -7.94
C GLU A 121 -29.36 -6.06 -6.95
N LYS A 122 -30.65 -6.23 -7.19
CA LYS A 122 -31.68 -5.73 -6.26
C LYS A 122 -31.47 -6.33 -4.85
N GLY A 123 -31.39 -5.46 -3.86
CA GLY A 123 -31.25 -5.85 -2.46
C GLY A 123 -29.82 -6.07 -2.00
N TRP A 124 -28.82 -5.86 -2.86
CA TRP A 124 -27.41 -5.93 -2.47
C TRP A 124 -27.10 -5.02 -1.27
N SER A 125 -27.53 -3.77 -1.28
CA SER A 125 -27.30 -2.84 -0.17
C SER A 125 -27.74 -3.39 1.18
N LYS A 126 -28.89 -4.07 1.24
CA LYS A 126 -29.39 -4.70 2.48
C LYS A 126 -28.49 -5.86 2.91
N ARG A 127 -27.99 -6.67 1.96
CA ARG A 127 -27.06 -7.77 2.28
C ARG A 127 -25.73 -7.22 2.79
N ALA A 128 -25.20 -6.20 2.14
CA ALA A 128 -23.95 -5.56 2.54
C ALA A 128 -24.04 -4.96 3.95
N VAL A 129 -25.09 -4.22 4.25
CA VAL A 129 -25.31 -3.66 5.61
C VAL A 129 -25.41 -4.79 6.65
N LYS A 130 -26.18 -5.84 6.37
CA LYS A 130 -26.30 -6.98 7.29
C LYS A 130 -24.95 -7.66 7.56
N GLU A 131 -24.08 -7.75 6.54
CA GLU A 131 -22.76 -8.31 6.72
C GLU A 131 -21.85 -7.37 7.54
N LEU A 132 -21.92 -6.06 7.33
CA LEU A 132 -21.20 -5.10 8.17
C LEU A 132 -21.63 -5.18 9.64
N GLU A 133 -22.93 -5.26 9.90
CA GLU A 133 -23.48 -5.48 11.26
C GLU A 133 -22.95 -6.77 11.88
N ARG A 134 -22.91 -7.86 11.10
CA ARG A 134 -22.34 -9.13 11.55
C ARG A 134 -20.85 -8.99 11.89
N CYS A 135 -20.06 -8.35 11.03
CA CYS A 135 -18.64 -8.09 11.27
C CYS A 135 -18.43 -7.23 12.53
N PHE A 136 -19.26 -6.21 12.75
CA PHE A 136 -19.22 -5.40 13.96
C PHE A 136 -19.46 -6.23 15.22
N VAL A 137 -20.48 -7.10 15.22
CA VAL A 137 -20.76 -8.02 16.35
C VAL A 137 -19.58 -8.97 16.56
N LYS A 138 -18.88 -9.36 15.52
CA LYS A 138 -17.68 -10.22 15.60
C LYS A 138 -16.43 -9.49 16.09
N GLY A 139 -16.44 -8.17 16.12
CA GLY A 139 -15.32 -7.39 16.65
C GLY A 139 -14.71 -6.38 15.70
N ALA A 140 -15.25 -6.20 14.50
CA ALA A 140 -14.84 -5.11 13.64
C ALA A 140 -15.12 -3.75 14.30
N ARG A 141 -14.23 -2.78 14.08
CA ARG A 141 -14.37 -1.39 14.57
C ARG A 141 -14.40 -0.38 13.44
N GLY A 142 -14.24 -0.82 12.21
CA GLY A 142 -14.30 0.00 11.01
C GLY A 142 -14.44 -0.87 9.76
N VAL A 143 -14.54 -0.20 8.63
CA VAL A 143 -14.57 -0.82 7.31
C VAL A 143 -13.38 -0.30 6.51
N GLY A 144 -12.59 -1.22 6.01
CA GLY A 144 -11.42 -0.87 5.21
C GLY A 144 -10.49 -2.06 4.95
N GLU A 145 -9.69 -1.93 3.97
CA GLU A 145 -9.64 -0.89 2.93
C GLU A 145 -10.74 -1.18 1.90
N LEU A 146 -11.34 -0.13 1.31
CA LEU A 146 -12.31 -0.33 0.22
C LEU A 146 -11.54 -0.67 -1.06
N GLY A 147 -11.81 -1.85 -1.62
CA GLY A 147 -11.11 -2.35 -2.81
C GLY A 147 -11.47 -1.63 -4.11
N ASP A 148 -12.62 -1.00 -4.15
CA ASP A 148 -13.04 -0.18 -5.29
C ASP A 148 -12.27 1.15 -5.29
N LYS A 149 -11.38 1.30 -6.26
CA LYS A 149 -10.58 2.51 -6.48
C LYS A 149 -11.11 3.34 -7.66
N GLY A 150 -12.37 3.20 -8.02
CA GLY A 150 -12.98 3.91 -9.13
C GLY A 150 -12.54 3.39 -10.51
N VAL A 151 -12.06 2.16 -10.58
CA VAL A 151 -11.78 1.47 -11.83
C VAL A 151 -13.03 0.67 -12.16
N GLY A 152 -14.04 1.36 -12.67
CA GLY A 152 -15.27 0.76 -13.19
C GLY A 152 -15.11 0.30 -14.63
#